data_036062c73603710895725176c2ef7915
#
_entry.id   036062c73603710895725176c2ef7915
#
_cell.length_a   1.000
_cell.length_b   1.000
_cell.length_c   1.000
_cell.angle_alpha   90.00
_cell.angle_beta   90.00
_cell.angle_gamma   90.00
#
_symmetry.space_group_name_H-M   'P 1'
#
loop_
_entity.id
_entity.type
_entity.pdbx_description
1 polymer ?
#
loop_
_entity_poly.entity_id
_entity_poly.type
_entity_poly.pdbx_seq_one_letter_code
_entity_poly.pdbx_strand_id
1 'polypeptide(L)'
;EFDPLMDVEKIVEPGEEVALFLDCAKTDDATALVGCRISDGHVFTLGMWQRPPGKRGDGWVVPRGEVDLMVREAVEKYRVVGFFGDPAHALDDETMDRFWDPLFSEWDALMRRKVRVWAHGTKGGRDSHSVMFDMSARDNARRFAEAAAFTLEEIRTGSFTWDGDARLRKHVLNARRYPVQGYVSIAKEHRESRNKVDLAVAMVGARMVRRLVLASGKKGGGWAW
;
A
#
# COMPACT_ATOMS: atom_id res chain seq x y z
N GLU A 1 -12.77 -7.08 -16.56
CA GLU A 1 -11.78 -6.04 -16.92
C GLU A 1 -10.40 -6.27 -16.25
N PHE A 2 -10.34 -6.85 -15.02
CA PHE A 2 -9.07 -7.07 -14.30
C PHE A 2 -8.33 -8.35 -14.75
N ASP A 3 -9.04 -9.46 -14.91
CA ASP A 3 -8.44 -10.76 -15.24
C ASP A 3 -7.61 -10.78 -16.55
N PRO A 4 -7.99 -10.10 -17.63
CA PRO A 4 -7.18 -10.03 -18.85
C PRO A 4 -5.81 -9.37 -18.68
N LEU A 5 -5.59 -8.66 -17.57
CA LEU A 5 -4.30 -7.99 -17.27
C LEU A 5 -3.33 -8.91 -16.52
N MET A 6 -3.74 -10.14 -16.21
CA MET A 6 -2.88 -11.12 -15.56
C MET A 6 -1.73 -11.53 -16.47
N ASP A 7 -0.53 -11.49 -15.94
CA ASP A 7 0.69 -11.91 -16.63
C ASP A 7 1.64 -12.57 -15.62
N VAL A 8 1.45 -13.88 -15.46
CA VAL A 8 2.21 -14.70 -14.51
C VAL A 8 3.66 -14.97 -14.94
N GLU A 9 3.97 -14.74 -16.23
CA GLU A 9 5.32 -14.89 -16.76
C GLU A 9 6.20 -13.66 -16.43
N LYS A 10 5.57 -12.54 -16.10
CA LYS A 10 6.30 -11.35 -15.68
C LYS A 10 6.80 -11.46 -14.23
N ILE A 11 8.08 -11.64 -14.09
CA ILE A 11 8.78 -11.65 -12.80
C ILE A 11 9.44 -10.31 -12.57
N VAL A 12 9.38 -9.81 -11.33
CA VAL A 12 10.14 -8.65 -10.90
C VAL A 12 11.48 -9.14 -10.37
N GLU A 13 12.55 -8.81 -11.08
CA GLU A 13 13.89 -9.29 -10.77
C GLU A 13 14.55 -8.51 -9.61
N PRO A 14 15.48 -9.14 -8.89
CA PRO A 14 16.27 -8.44 -7.87
C PRO A 14 16.96 -7.19 -8.44
N GLY A 15 16.90 -6.08 -7.70
CA GLY A 15 17.49 -4.80 -8.09
C GLY A 15 16.60 -3.93 -8.98
N GLU A 16 15.47 -4.40 -9.47
CA GLU A 16 14.53 -3.56 -10.21
C GLU A 16 13.92 -2.48 -9.30
N GLU A 17 13.63 -1.31 -9.89
CA GLU A 17 12.98 -0.21 -9.17
C GLU A 17 11.51 -0.52 -8.93
N VAL A 18 11.10 -0.43 -7.67
CA VAL A 18 9.72 -0.69 -7.25
C VAL A 18 9.18 0.39 -6.32
N ALA A 19 7.87 0.58 -6.37
CA ALA A 19 7.09 1.28 -5.38
C ALA A 19 6.32 0.27 -4.52
N LEU A 20 6.25 0.48 -3.22
CA LEU A 20 5.54 -0.39 -2.29
C LEU A 20 4.43 0.37 -1.58
N PHE A 21 3.36 -0.35 -1.22
CA PHE A 21 2.35 0.14 -0.29
C PHE A 21 1.95 -0.96 0.69
N LEU A 22 1.87 -0.58 1.96
CA LEU A 22 1.44 -1.43 3.06
C LEU A 22 0.10 -0.90 3.61
N ASP A 23 -0.92 -1.72 3.57
CA ASP A 23 -2.20 -1.48 4.25
C ASP A 23 -2.21 -2.27 5.55
N CYS A 24 -2.19 -1.57 6.69
CA CYS A 24 -2.05 -2.20 8.00
C CYS A 24 -3.41 -2.45 8.67
N ALA A 25 -3.48 -3.56 9.41
CA ALA A 25 -4.57 -3.86 10.34
C ALA A 25 -3.99 -4.49 11.61
N LYS A 26 -4.77 -4.57 12.71
CA LYS A 26 -4.34 -5.26 13.94
C LYS A 26 -4.98 -6.64 14.07
N THR A 27 -6.30 -6.75 13.86
CA THR A 27 -7.06 -7.96 14.21
C THR A 27 -7.99 -8.46 13.11
N ASP A 28 -8.94 -7.66 12.66
CA ASP A 28 -10.04 -8.14 11.80
C ASP A 28 -9.76 -8.05 10.31
N ASP A 29 -9.25 -6.90 9.85
CA ASP A 29 -8.88 -6.72 8.46
C ASP A 29 -7.50 -7.36 8.18
N ALA A 30 -7.17 -7.58 6.92
CA ALA A 30 -5.88 -8.12 6.56
C ALA A 30 -4.83 -7.00 6.51
N THR A 31 -3.61 -7.29 6.93
CA THR A 31 -2.46 -6.48 6.56
C THR A 31 -1.95 -6.96 5.22
N ALA A 32 -1.71 -6.04 4.28
CA ALA A 32 -1.37 -6.37 2.90
C ALA A 32 -0.21 -5.53 2.38
N LEU A 33 0.82 -6.17 1.82
CA LEU A 33 1.97 -5.53 1.19
C LEU A 33 1.98 -5.84 -0.31
N VAL A 34 1.91 -4.80 -1.13
CA VAL A 34 1.91 -4.90 -2.59
C VAL A 34 3.00 -4.03 -3.18
N GLY A 35 3.68 -4.57 -4.18
CA GLY A 35 4.67 -3.86 -4.98
C GLY A 35 4.14 -3.51 -6.38
N CYS A 36 4.73 -2.45 -6.95
CA CYS A 36 4.48 -2.02 -8.31
C CYS A 36 5.82 -1.67 -8.97
N ARG A 37 6.20 -2.39 -10.03
CA ARG A 37 7.42 -2.12 -10.78
C ARG A 37 7.34 -0.74 -11.45
N ILE A 38 8.42 0.04 -11.34
CA ILE A 38 8.42 1.43 -11.86
C ILE A 38 8.35 1.47 -13.37
N SER A 39 9.10 0.60 -14.06
CA SER A 39 9.26 0.65 -15.52
C SER A 39 7.95 0.50 -16.28
N ASP A 40 7.14 -0.50 -15.98
CA ASP A 40 5.93 -0.85 -16.72
C ASP A 40 4.64 -0.90 -15.88
N GLY A 41 4.77 -0.74 -14.56
CA GLY A 41 3.62 -0.75 -13.65
C GLY A 41 3.10 -2.15 -13.31
N HIS A 42 3.87 -3.22 -13.58
CA HIS A 42 3.49 -4.57 -13.16
C HIS A 42 3.29 -4.63 -11.64
N VAL A 43 2.13 -5.12 -11.20
CA VAL A 43 1.76 -5.25 -9.80
C VAL A 43 2.05 -6.66 -9.31
N PHE A 44 2.63 -6.78 -8.13
CA PHE A 44 2.94 -8.07 -7.53
C PHE A 44 2.69 -8.06 -6.01
N THR A 45 2.20 -9.19 -5.52
CA THR A 45 1.86 -9.37 -4.11
C THR A 45 3.09 -9.85 -3.33
N LEU A 46 3.47 -9.12 -2.29
CA LEU A 46 4.58 -9.49 -1.42
C LEU A 46 4.12 -10.25 -0.18
N GLY A 47 3.03 -9.81 0.45
CA GLY A 47 2.53 -10.45 1.65
C GLY A 47 1.07 -10.10 1.96
N MET A 48 0.43 -11.03 2.67
CA MET A 48 -0.89 -10.81 3.24
C MET A 48 -1.01 -11.60 4.55
N TRP A 49 -1.33 -10.90 5.63
CA TRP A 49 -1.53 -11.46 6.96
C TRP A 49 -2.99 -11.24 7.36
N GLN A 50 -3.74 -12.31 7.47
CA GLN A 50 -5.16 -12.29 7.75
C GLN A 50 -5.50 -13.25 8.88
N ARG A 51 -6.43 -12.83 9.74
CA ARG A 51 -6.97 -13.67 10.82
C ARG A 51 -7.43 -15.02 10.27
N PRO A 52 -6.91 -16.14 10.81
CA PRO A 52 -7.36 -17.47 10.43
C PRO A 52 -8.85 -17.70 10.76
N PRO A 53 -9.56 -18.50 9.98
CA PRO A 53 -10.95 -18.80 10.25
C PRO A 53 -11.11 -19.71 11.50
N GLY A 54 -12.27 -19.58 12.16
CA GLY A 54 -12.67 -20.40 13.30
C GLY A 54 -11.79 -20.16 14.53
N LYS A 55 -11.68 -21.16 15.40
CA LYS A 55 -10.96 -21.08 16.70
C LYS A 55 -9.49 -20.68 16.59
N ARG A 56 -8.84 -20.95 15.47
CA ARG A 56 -7.46 -20.50 15.24
C ARG A 56 -7.31 -18.99 15.15
N GLY A 57 -8.41 -18.28 14.93
CA GLY A 57 -8.44 -16.82 14.91
C GLY A 57 -8.79 -16.20 16.26
N ASP A 58 -9.03 -16.98 17.30
CA ASP A 58 -9.35 -16.43 18.61
C ASP A 58 -8.09 -15.77 19.21
N GLY A 59 -8.23 -14.49 19.59
CA GLY A 59 -7.11 -13.69 20.07
C GLY A 59 -6.03 -13.36 19.04
N TRP A 60 -6.30 -13.60 17.74
CA TRP A 60 -5.32 -13.33 16.70
C TRP A 60 -5.00 -11.83 16.58
N VAL A 61 -3.72 -11.55 16.59
CA VAL A 61 -3.14 -10.24 16.30
C VAL A 61 -2.14 -10.43 15.16
N VAL A 62 -2.08 -9.46 14.25
CA VAL A 62 -1.13 -9.51 13.14
C VAL A 62 0.30 -9.66 13.66
N PRO A 63 1.09 -10.59 13.10
CA PRO A 63 2.49 -10.80 13.52
C PRO A 63 3.38 -9.69 12.95
N ARG A 64 3.48 -8.56 13.65
CA ARG A 64 4.26 -7.38 13.20
C ARG A 64 5.69 -7.71 12.78
N GLY A 65 6.34 -8.67 13.46
CA GLY A 65 7.70 -9.11 13.10
C GLY A 65 7.79 -9.75 11.72
N GLU A 66 6.77 -10.51 11.31
CA GLU A 66 6.72 -11.08 9.95
C GLU A 66 6.50 -10.00 8.89
N VAL A 67 5.66 -9.01 9.20
CA VAL A 67 5.42 -7.87 8.31
C VAL A 67 6.71 -7.06 8.13
N ASP A 68 7.41 -6.74 9.23
CA ASP A 68 8.68 -6.03 9.19
C ASP A 68 9.75 -6.82 8.41
N LEU A 69 9.85 -8.12 8.66
CA LEU A 69 10.78 -8.98 7.92
C LEU A 69 10.52 -8.90 6.41
N MET A 70 9.26 -9.02 5.98
CA MET A 70 8.90 -8.92 4.55
C MET A 70 9.23 -7.55 3.96
N VAL A 71 9.00 -6.46 4.70
CA VAL A 71 9.41 -5.11 4.25
C VAL A 71 10.92 -5.02 4.07
N ARG A 72 11.71 -5.55 5.01
CA ARG A 72 13.18 -5.56 4.93
C ARG A 72 13.68 -6.44 3.79
N GLU A 73 13.13 -7.64 3.61
CA GLU A 73 13.43 -8.53 2.49
C GLU A 73 13.14 -7.86 1.13
N ALA A 74 12.02 -7.15 1.03
CA ALA A 74 11.70 -6.40 -0.18
C ALA A 74 12.72 -5.28 -0.45
N VAL A 75 13.19 -4.59 0.60
CA VAL A 75 14.23 -3.54 0.51
C VAL A 75 15.61 -4.09 0.16
N GLU A 76 15.91 -5.33 0.55
CA GLU A 76 17.15 -6.02 0.18
C GLU A 76 17.10 -6.54 -1.24
N LYS A 77 15.96 -7.12 -1.63
CA LYS A 77 15.78 -7.74 -2.95
C LYS A 77 15.64 -6.71 -4.07
N TYR A 78 14.89 -5.64 -3.82
CA TYR A 78 14.54 -4.66 -4.84
C TYR A 78 15.15 -3.28 -4.54
N ARG A 79 15.23 -2.46 -5.56
CA ARG A 79 15.49 -1.03 -5.39
C ARG A 79 14.19 -0.29 -5.07
N VAL A 80 13.84 -0.25 -3.79
CA VAL A 80 12.63 0.46 -3.34
C VAL A 80 12.85 1.96 -3.46
N VAL A 81 12.14 2.61 -4.39
CA VAL A 81 12.25 4.05 -4.67
C VAL A 81 11.05 4.86 -4.16
N GLY A 82 10.05 4.19 -3.63
CA GLY A 82 8.90 4.76 -2.93
C GLY A 82 8.26 3.70 -2.03
N PHE A 83 7.94 4.06 -0.81
CA PHE A 83 7.24 3.22 0.15
C PHE A 83 6.29 4.07 0.98
N PHE A 84 4.99 3.74 0.97
CA PHE A 84 4.00 4.34 1.84
C PHE A 84 3.25 3.24 2.57
N GLY A 85 2.74 3.57 3.77
CA GLY A 85 1.89 2.65 4.52
C GLY A 85 0.79 3.37 5.28
N ASP A 86 -0.40 2.78 5.30
CA ASP A 86 -1.51 3.22 6.16
C ASP A 86 -1.40 2.51 7.51
N PRO A 87 -1.20 3.24 8.64
CA PRO A 87 -0.89 2.63 9.93
C PRO A 87 -2.09 1.97 10.61
N ALA A 88 -3.33 2.18 10.14
CA ALA A 88 -4.54 1.96 10.90
C ALA A 88 -4.54 2.70 12.27
N HIS A 89 -5.71 2.77 12.92
CA HIS A 89 -5.82 3.50 14.21
C HIS A 89 -5.87 2.58 15.45
N ALA A 90 -5.44 1.33 15.30
CA ALA A 90 -5.40 0.40 16.41
C ALA A 90 -4.35 0.81 17.45
N LEU A 91 -4.71 0.65 18.73
CA LEU A 91 -3.78 0.82 19.84
C LEU A 91 -3.19 -0.52 20.25
N ASP A 92 -2.00 -0.48 20.80
CA ASP A 92 -1.40 -1.60 21.52
C ASP A 92 -2.13 -1.79 22.85
N ASP A 93 -2.44 -3.04 23.21
CA ASP A 93 -3.28 -3.33 24.37
C ASP A 93 -2.53 -3.14 25.69
N GLU A 94 -1.20 -3.15 25.68
CA GLU A 94 -0.35 -3.02 26.86
C GLU A 94 0.10 -1.56 27.08
N THR A 95 0.58 -0.93 26.01
CA THR A 95 1.18 0.44 26.09
C THR A 95 0.18 1.55 25.84
N MET A 96 -0.97 1.24 25.20
CA MET A 96 -1.94 2.23 24.73
C MET A 96 -1.40 3.17 23.64
N ASP A 97 -0.20 2.93 23.14
CA ASP A 97 0.36 3.63 22.00
C ASP A 97 -0.24 3.12 20.69
N ARG A 98 -0.05 3.84 19.60
CA ARG A 98 -0.46 3.36 18.28
C ARG A 98 0.34 2.11 17.91
N PHE A 99 -0.36 1.05 17.57
CA PHE A 99 0.20 -0.29 17.37
C PHE A 99 1.33 -0.34 16.32
N TRP A 100 1.24 0.46 15.26
CA TRP A 100 2.19 0.44 14.15
C TRP A 100 3.28 1.53 14.22
N ASP A 101 3.10 2.58 15.02
CA ASP A 101 4.01 3.74 15.04
C ASP A 101 5.49 3.38 15.29
N PRO A 102 5.84 2.41 16.15
CA PRO A 102 7.24 2.02 16.32
C PRO A 102 7.89 1.54 15.01
N LEU A 103 7.18 0.68 14.25
CA LEU A 103 7.70 0.19 12.97
C LEU A 103 7.75 1.28 11.90
N PHE A 104 6.78 2.17 11.85
CA PHE A 104 6.85 3.32 10.93
C PHE A 104 8.06 4.20 11.19
N SER A 105 8.44 4.40 12.45
CA SER A 105 9.65 5.14 12.81
C SER A 105 10.92 4.44 12.33
N GLU A 106 10.98 3.11 12.45
CA GLU A 106 12.09 2.32 11.92
C GLU A 106 12.14 2.34 10.38
N TRP A 107 11.00 2.21 9.72
CA TRP A 107 10.92 2.28 8.27
C TRP A 107 11.24 3.68 7.72
N ASP A 108 10.89 4.75 8.42
CA ASP A 108 11.34 6.11 8.06
C ASP A 108 12.87 6.20 8.02
N ALA A 109 13.54 5.62 9.03
CA ALA A 109 15.00 5.57 9.08
C ALA A 109 15.59 4.68 7.97
N LEU A 110 15.01 3.49 7.73
CA LEU A 110 15.40 2.55 6.70
C LEU A 110 15.30 3.15 5.29
N MET A 111 14.24 3.93 5.03
CA MET A 111 13.94 4.50 3.72
C MET A 111 14.67 5.83 3.45
N ARG A 112 15.27 6.47 4.44
CA ARG A 112 15.81 7.84 4.36
C ARG A 112 16.73 8.12 3.15
N ARG A 113 17.49 7.12 2.70
CA ARG A 113 18.42 7.26 1.57
C ARG A 113 18.00 6.46 0.33
N LYS A 114 16.82 5.89 0.34
CA LYS A 114 16.36 4.97 -0.71
C LYS A 114 15.23 5.55 -1.53
N VAL A 115 14.22 6.14 -0.87
CA VAL A 115 13.02 6.62 -1.54
C VAL A 115 13.22 8.01 -2.17
N ARG A 116 12.49 8.24 -3.26
CA ARG A 116 12.45 9.53 -3.99
C ARG A 116 11.25 10.38 -3.58
N VAL A 117 10.26 9.76 -2.95
CA VAL A 117 9.00 10.39 -2.55
C VAL A 117 8.63 9.98 -1.13
N TRP A 118 7.97 10.89 -0.41
CA TRP A 118 7.52 10.71 0.95
C TRP A 118 6.01 10.92 1.05
N ALA A 119 5.36 10.22 1.97
CA ALA A 119 3.93 10.39 2.22
C ALA A 119 3.62 11.81 2.72
N HIS A 120 4.48 12.31 3.60
CA HIS A 120 4.49 13.69 4.05
C HIS A 120 5.86 14.30 3.80
N GLY A 121 5.86 15.42 3.07
CA GLY A 121 6.99 16.33 3.04
C GLY A 121 6.69 17.46 3.99
N THR A 122 7.58 17.78 4.94
CA THR A 122 7.36 18.94 5.78
C THR A 122 7.89 20.20 5.16
N LYS A 123 7.12 21.23 5.29
CA LYS A 123 7.62 22.59 5.15
C LYS A 123 8.54 22.88 6.34
N GLY A 124 9.85 22.72 6.18
CA GLY A 124 10.81 23.39 7.02
C GLY A 124 11.60 22.61 8.09
N GLY A 125 11.81 21.30 8.01
CA GLY A 125 12.65 20.60 8.98
C GLY A 125 13.35 19.35 8.42
N ARG A 126 14.56 19.08 8.93
CA ARG A 126 15.36 17.89 8.56
C ARG A 126 14.74 16.55 8.96
N ASP A 127 13.74 16.53 9.84
CA ASP A 127 13.27 15.33 10.54
C ASP A 127 11.85 14.89 10.23
N SER A 128 11.28 15.36 9.13
CA SER A 128 9.86 15.25 8.92
C SER A 128 9.43 14.53 7.62
N HIS A 129 10.31 13.77 7.05
CA HIS A 129 9.95 12.87 5.98
C HIS A 129 9.43 11.57 6.57
N SER A 130 8.17 11.22 6.31
CA SER A 130 7.55 9.98 6.77
C SER A 130 6.98 9.18 5.63
N VAL A 131 7.09 7.85 5.76
CA VAL A 131 6.43 6.88 4.88
C VAL A 131 4.97 6.62 5.32
N MET A 132 4.56 7.13 6.47
CA MET A 132 3.21 6.96 7.01
C MET A 132 2.20 7.77 6.19
N PHE A 133 1.32 7.06 5.52
CA PHE A 133 0.22 7.61 4.71
C PHE A 133 -1.12 7.31 5.39
N ASP A 134 -1.43 8.01 6.46
CA ASP A 134 -2.68 7.84 7.22
C ASP A 134 -3.89 8.22 6.33
N MET A 135 -4.60 7.20 5.85
CA MET A 135 -5.77 7.38 4.97
C MET A 135 -6.98 7.98 5.69
N SER A 136 -6.98 8.08 7.02
CA SER A 136 -8.03 8.80 7.75
C SER A 136 -7.87 10.31 7.67
N ALA A 137 -6.65 10.79 7.42
CA ALA A 137 -6.39 12.20 7.21
C ALA A 137 -7.08 12.69 5.92
N ARG A 138 -7.80 13.82 6.02
CA ARG A 138 -8.66 14.34 4.96
C ARG A 138 -7.96 14.44 3.59
N ASP A 139 -6.74 14.97 3.56
CA ASP A 139 -6.01 15.16 2.31
C ASP A 139 -5.53 13.82 1.73
N ASN A 140 -5.11 12.88 2.58
CA ASN A 140 -4.71 11.56 2.15
C ASN A 140 -5.89 10.73 1.64
N ALA A 141 -7.06 10.83 2.31
CA ALA A 141 -8.29 10.19 1.84
C ALA A 141 -8.66 10.65 0.42
N ARG A 142 -8.53 11.96 0.15
CA ARG A 142 -8.73 12.52 -1.19
C ARG A 142 -7.70 12.01 -2.19
N ARG A 143 -6.41 12.08 -1.85
CA ARG A 143 -5.31 11.59 -2.71
C ARG A 143 -5.50 10.10 -3.06
N PHE A 144 -5.92 9.30 -2.08
CA PHE A 144 -6.21 7.88 -2.31
C PHE A 144 -7.44 7.67 -3.21
N ALA A 145 -8.51 8.46 -3.04
CA ALA A 145 -9.68 8.39 -3.90
C ALA A 145 -9.36 8.77 -5.36
N GLU A 146 -8.54 9.81 -5.57
CA GLU A 146 -8.01 10.15 -6.89
C GLU A 146 -7.17 8.99 -7.47
N ALA A 147 -6.34 8.35 -6.64
CA ALA A 147 -5.54 7.20 -7.05
C ALA A 147 -6.40 5.99 -7.43
N ALA A 148 -7.50 5.76 -6.72
CA ALA A 148 -8.45 4.70 -7.03
C ALA A 148 -9.14 4.93 -8.39
N ALA A 149 -9.54 6.18 -8.68
CA ALA A 149 -10.12 6.55 -9.96
C ALA A 149 -9.12 6.34 -11.12
N PHE A 150 -7.87 6.78 -10.95
CA PHE A 150 -6.81 6.52 -11.93
C PHE A 150 -6.54 5.04 -12.14
N THR A 151 -6.47 4.26 -11.07
CA THR A 151 -6.23 2.80 -11.17
C THR A 151 -7.38 2.09 -11.87
N LEU A 152 -8.63 2.52 -11.64
CA LEU A 152 -9.78 1.98 -12.36
C LEU A 152 -9.68 2.25 -13.88
N GLU A 153 -9.26 3.45 -14.26
CA GLU A 153 -9.06 3.78 -15.67
C GLU A 153 -7.90 2.99 -16.27
N GLU A 154 -6.81 2.80 -15.54
CA GLU A 154 -5.69 1.96 -15.95
C GLU A 154 -6.09 0.49 -16.13
N ILE A 155 -7.03 -0.03 -15.32
CA ILE A 155 -7.63 -1.37 -15.51
C ILE A 155 -8.42 -1.41 -16.82
N ARG A 156 -9.23 -0.41 -17.11
CA ARG A 156 -10.06 -0.34 -18.31
C ARG A 156 -9.25 -0.23 -19.60
N THR A 157 -8.15 0.50 -19.54
CA THR A 157 -7.27 0.73 -20.68
C THR A 157 -6.18 -0.33 -20.84
N GLY A 158 -6.07 -1.28 -19.90
CA GLY A 158 -5.02 -2.29 -19.94
C GLY A 158 -3.60 -1.74 -19.76
N SER A 159 -3.46 -0.68 -18.97
CA SER A 159 -2.19 0.07 -18.86
C SER A 159 -1.17 -0.55 -17.91
N PHE A 160 -1.46 -1.71 -17.31
CA PHE A 160 -0.54 -2.45 -16.47
C PHE A 160 -0.88 -3.94 -16.45
N THR A 161 -0.01 -4.73 -15.84
CA THR A 161 -0.22 -6.17 -15.61
C THR A 161 -0.10 -6.50 -14.13
N TRP A 162 -0.52 -7.70 -13.72
CA TRP A 162 -0.43 -8.18 -12.35
C TRP A 162 -0.05 -9.67 -12.30
N ASP A 163 0.47 -10.13 -11.18
CA ASP A 163 1.16 -11.41 -10.96
C ASP A 163 0.26 -12.66 -10.93
N GLY A 164 -1.07 -12.50 -11.00
CA GLY A 164 -1.99 -13.64 -10.93
C GLY A 164 -2.30 -14.13 -9.51
N ASP A 165 -1.88 -13.44 -8.44
CA ASP A 165 -2.21 -13.84 -7.06
C ASP A 165 -3.73 -13.91 -6.85
N ALA A 166 -4.23 -15.12 -6.55
CA ALA A 166 -5.67 -15.37 -6.39
C ALA A 166 -6.30 -14.56 -5.25
N ARG A 167 -5.51 -14.20 -4.22
CA ARG A 167 -5.96 -13.38 -3.09
C ARG A 167 -6.14 -11.93 -3.53
N LEU A 168 -5.19 -11.39 -4.31
CA LEU A 168 -5.31 -10.06 -4.90
C LEU A 168 -6.55 -9.99 -5.80
N ARG A 169 -6.71 -10.97 -6.70
CA ARG A 169 -7.91 -11.06 -7.55
C ARG A 169 -9.21 -11.01 -6.73
N LYS A 170 -9.29 -11.83 -5.69
CA LYS A 170 -10.46 -11.89 -4.81
C LYS A 170 -10.74 -10.54 -4.17
N HIS A 171 -9.73 -9.86 -3.64
CA HIS A 171 -9.88 -8.55 -2.99
C HIS A 171 -10.29 -7.46 -3.99
N VAL A 172 -9.78 -7.49 -5.22
CA VAL A 172 -10.22 -6.56 -6.28
C VAL A 172 -11.70 -6.79 -6.64
N LEU A 173 -12.15 -8.03 -6.77
CA LEU A 173 -13.55 -8.34 -7.07
C LEU A 173 -14.51 -8.01 -5.91
N ASN A 174 -14.03 -8.01 -4.68
CA ASN A 174 -14.78 -7.61 -3.49
C ASN A 174 -14.94 -6.09 -3.37
N ALA A 175 -14.03 -5.31 -3.96
CA ALA A 175 -14.02 -3.86 -3.82
C ALA A 175 -15.32 -3.23 -4.35
N ARG A 176 -15.85 -2.29 -3.60
CA ARG A 176 -17.05 -1.50 -3.94
C ARG A 176 -16.69 -0.03 -4.00
N ARG A 177 -17.42 0.70 -4.83
CA ARG A 177 -17.28 2.16 -4.92
C ARG A 177 -17.75 2.79 -3.62
N TYR A 178 -16.91 3.66 -3.08
CA TYR A 178 -17.19 4.38 -1.85
C TYR A 178 -16.97 5.88 -2.04
N PRO A 179 -18.01 6.73 -1.81
CA PRO A 179 -17.88 8.18 -2.00
C PRO A 179 -17.01 8.78 -0.88
N VAL A 180 -16.03 9.59 -1.26
CA VAL A 180 -15.13 10.32 -0.36
C VAL A 180 -14.98 11.75 -0.88
N GLN A 181 -15.53 12.75 -0.19
CA GLN A 181 -15.32 14.17 -0.46
C GLN A 181 -15.52 14.58 -1.92
N GLY A 182 -16.54 14.05 -2.58
CA GLY A 182 -16.83 14.32 -3.99
C GLY A 182 -16.08 13.43 -4.98
N TYR A 183 -15.18 12.58 -4.49
CA TYR A 183 -14.47 11.55 -5.27
C TYR A 183 -15.05 10.16 -5.00
N VAL A 184 -14.61 9.19 -5.77
CA VAL A 184 -14.98 7.78 -5.58
C VAL A 184 -13.73 6.99 -5.23
N SER A 185 -13.71 6.46 -4.02
CA SER A 185 -12.70 5.54 -3.51
C SER A 185 -13.21 4.09 -3.58
N ILE A 186 -12.46 3.17 -2.98
CA ILE A 186 -12.83 1.78 -2.82
C ILE A 186 -12.96 1.43 -1.33
N ALA A 187 -13.93 0.59 -1.02
CA ALA A 187 -14.13 0.02 0.30
C ALA A 187 -14.74 -1.37 0.19
N LYS A 188 -14.80 -2.10 1.30
CA LYS A 188 -15.64 -3.31 1.39
C LYS A 188 -17.14 -2.91 1.42
N GLU A 189 -18.01 -3.86 1.07
CA GLU A 189 -19.45 -3.65 0.93
C GLU A 189 -20.08 -3.03 2.20
N HIS A 190 -19.66 -3.49 3.38
CA HIS A 190 -19.99 -2.89 4.68
C HIS A 190 -18.87 -3.21 5.69
N ARG A 191 -18.81 -2.44 6.79
CA ARG A 191 -17.70 -2.49 7.75
C ARG A 191 -17.41 -3.91 8.28
N GLU A 192 -18.43 -4.69 8.55
CA GLU A 192 -18.33 -6.06 9.09
C GLU A 192 -18.23 -7.14 8.00
N SER A 193 -18.12 -6.76 6.73
CA SER A 193 -18.04 -7.70 5.63
C SER A 193 -16.82 -8.61 5.76
N ARG A 194 -17.04 -9.91 5.56
CA ARG A 194 -15.95 -10.89 5.43
C ARG A 194 -15.23 -10.81 4.09
N ASN A 195 -15.80 -10.09 3.14
CA ASN A 195 -15.21 -9.83 1.84
C ASN A 195 -14.14 -8.75 1.95
N LYS A 196 -12.92 -9.17 2.22
CA LYS A 196 -11.76 -8.29 2.42
C LYS A 196 -11.36 -7.62 1.11
N VAL A 197 -10.75 -6.43 1.22
CA VAL A 197 -10.32 -5.60 0.07
C VAL A 197 -8.88 -5.08 0.24
N ASP A 198 -8.20 -5.43 1.30
CA ASP A 198 -6.93 -4.85 1.74
C ASP A 198 -5.82 -4.97 0.67
N LEU A 199 -5.73 -6.12 -0.04
CA LEU A 199 -4.80 -6.23 -1.19
C LEU A 199 -5.19 -5.30 -2.35
N ALA A 200 -6.48 -5.03 -2.56
CA ALA A 200 -6.89 -4.06 -3.58
C ALA A 200 -6.55 -2.63 -3.15
N VAL A 201 -6.69 -2.30 -1.87
CA VAL A 201 -6.24 -1.03 -1.27
C VAL A 201 -4.73 -0.90 -1.44
N ALA A 202 -3.96 -1.90 -1.05
CA ALA A 202 -2.50 -1.89 -1.20
C ALA A 202 -2.06 -1.79 -2.67
N MET A 203 -2.76 -2.42 -3.62
CA MET A 203 -2.53 -2.28 -5.05
C MET A 203 -2.73 -0.84 -5.52
N VAL A 204 -3.85 -0.22 -5.18
CA VAL A 204 -4.12 1.20 -5.51
C VAL A 204 -3.04 2.10 -4.92
N GLY A 205 -2.65 1.85 -3.67
CA GLY A 205 -1.59 2.57 -2.99
C GLY A 205 -0.23 2.43 -3.69
N ALA A 206 0.19 1.22 -4.05
CA ALA A 206 1.46 0.97 -4.74
C ALA A 206 1.50 1.66 -6.13
N ARG A 207 0.38 1.64 -6.86
CA ARG A 207 0.25 2.37 -8.12
C ARG A 207 0.28 3.89 -7.93
N MET A 208 -0.33 4.41 -6.85
CA MET A 208 -0.23 5.82 -6.46
C MET A 208 1.22 6.21 -6.22
N VAL A 209 1.95 5.45 -5.40
CA VAL A 209 3.36 5.72 -5.08
C VAL A 209 4.21 5.69 -6.36
N ARG A 210 3.99 4.72 -7.26
CA ARG A 210 4.65 4.68 -8.57
C ARG A 210 4.42 5.98 -9.36
N ARG A 211 3.18 6.46 -9.47
CA ARG A 211 2.88 7.72 -10.18
C ARG A 211 3.63 8.91 -9.58
N LEU A 212 3.71 8.99 -8.25
CA LEU A 212 4.47 10.03 -7.56
C LEU A 212 5.96 9.95 -7.86
N VAL A 213 6.54 8.74 -7.85
CA VAL A 213 7.96 8.52 -8.22
C VAL A 213 8.23 8.97 -9.66
N LEU A 214 7.38 8.57 -10.61
CA LEU A 214 7.53 8.99 -12.02
C LEU A 214 7.37 10.50 -12.21
N ALA A 215 6.50 11.12 -11.45
CA ALA A 215 6.31 12.57 -11.48
C ALA A 215 7.51 13.32 -10.88
N SER A 216 8.13 12.80 -9.81
CA SER A 216 9.31 13.42 -9.18
C SER A 216 10.54 13.42 -10.06
N GLY A 217 10.72 12.41 -10.95
CA GLY A 217 11.82 12.30 -11.89
C GLY A 217 11.73 13.22 -13.10
N LYS A 218 10.57 13.83 -13.35
CA LYS A 218 10.34 14.71 -14.54
C LYS A 218 10.63 16.18 -14.29
N LYS A 219 11.03 16.58 -13.08
CA LYS A 219 11.30 17.97 -12.74
C LYS A 219 12.64 18.15 -12.04
N GLY A 220 13.57 18.76 -12.75
CA GLY A 220 14.57 19.60 -12.12
C GLY A 220 13.92 20.93 -11.72
N GLY A 221 13.07 20.95 -10.68
CA GLY A 221 12.43 22.18 -10.21
C GLY A 221 11.22 21.87 -9.32
N GLY A 222 11.29 22.36 -8.10
CA GLY A 222 10.40 22.16 -6.97
C GLY A 222 8.93 21.89 -7.22
N TRP A 223 8.40 20.97 -6.40
CA TRP A 223 6.98 20.73 -6.24
C TRP A 223 6.48 21.33 -4.93
N ALA A 224 5.55 22.27 -5.07
CA ALA A 224 4.58 22.58 -4.03
C ALA A 224 3.28 21.83 -4.40
N TRP A 225 2.74 21.08 -3.48
CA TRP A 225 1.37 20.58 -3.48
C TRP A 225 0.55 21.34 -2.45
#